data_fa511aadf6f065223e1f7c593d9bacaf
#
_entry.id   fa511aadf6f065223e1f7c593d9bacaf
#
_cell.length_a   1.000
_cell.length_b   1.000
_cell.length_c   1.000
_cell.angle_alpha   90.00
_cell.angle_beta   90.00
_cell.angle_gamma   90.00
#
_symmetry.space_group_name_H-M   'P 1'
#
loop_
_entity.id
_entity.type
_entity.pdbx_description
1 polymer ?
#
loop_
_entity_poly.entity_id
_entity_poly.type
_entity_poly.pdbx_seq_one_letter_code
_entity_poly.pdbx_strand_id
1 'polypeptide(L)'
;TLAYDKSGKLSTKDQTLTLIPYFAWAHRGNGNMKVWLPQDVKAAKPSAPATLAAQAKVEFSSPVPAKSSITDGLVPADENDRSVPYIHWWPKKNTTEWITYTFPESKEIKTSTVYWYDDQPWGGCKVPDSWKLYYQDEAGNWKEVPGADAYPCKRGVACIVNFDPVKTKAVKLELKQPETLSCGLFEWSVK
;
A
#
# COMPACT_ATOMS: atom_id res chain seq x y z
N THR A 1 9.84 26.52 18.79
CA THR A 1 8.98 27.28 19.72
C THR A 1 8.14 28.22 18.88
N LEU A 2 6.84 28.11 18.96
CA LEU A 2 5.92 29.06 18.32
C LEU A 2 5.94 30.37 19.12
N ALA A 3 6.33 31.44 18.49
CA ALA A 3 6.30 32.76 19.09
C ALA A 3 5.15 33.56 18.48
N TYR A 4 4.27 34.07 19.34
CA TYR A 4 3.23 35.01 18.96
C TYR A 4 3.70 36.44 19.31
N ASP A 5 3.39 37.39 18.46
CA ASP A 5 3.57 38.79 18.79
C ASP A 5 2.52 39.28 19.81
N LYS A 6 2.64 40.52 20.27
CA LYS A 6 1.72 41.08 21.25
C LYS A 6 0.26 41.23 20.78
N SER A 7 0.01 41.04 19.47
CA SER A 7 -1.33 41.03 18.86
C SER A 7 -1.92 39.64 18.75
N GLY A 8 -1.21 38.59 19.20
CA GLY A 8 -1.60 37.20 19.04
C GLY A 8 -1.34 36.64 17.66
N LYS A 9 -0.59 37.36 16.82
CA LYS A 9 -0.21 36.91 15.48
C LYS A 9 1.09 36.14 15.53
N LEU A 10 1.21 35.04 14.78
CA LEU A 10 2.45 34.29 14.66
C LEU A 10 3.58 35.19 14.17
N SER A 11 4.70 35.16 14.90
CA SER A 11 5.89 35.91 14.52
C SER A 11 6.41 35.42 13.17
N THR A 12 6.51 36.35 12.21
CA THR A 12 7.01 36.06 10.86
C THR A 12 8.54 35.99 10.78
N LYS A 13 9.24 36.19 11.89
CA LYS A 13 10.72 36.13 11.91
C LYS A 13 11.24 34.71 11.78
N ASP A 14 10.45 33.73 12.20
CA ASP A 14 10.85 32.35 12.18
C ASP A 14 9.75 31.51 11.48
N GLN A 15 9.71 31.59 10.20
CA GLN A 15 8.94 30.71 9.29
C GLN A 15 7.44 30.53 9.61
N THR A 16 6.60 30.68 8.63
CA THR A 16 5.16 30.50 8.76
C THR A 16 4.84 29.05 9.07
N LEU A 17 4.45 28.75 10.29
CA LEU A 17 3.95 27.43 10.70
C LEU A 17 2.44 27.40 10.54
N THR A 18 1.95 26.53 9.68
CA THR A 18 0.53 26.23 9.62
C THR A 18 0.23 25.11 10.59
N LEU A 19 -0.31 25.45 11.76
CA LEU A 19 -0.85 24.46 12.69
C LEU A 19 -2.20 23.97 12.17
N ILE A 20 -2.24 22.70 11.79
CA ILE A 20 -3.50 21.99 11.62
C ILE A 20 -3.85 21.43 13.00
N PRO A 21 -4.88 21.94 13.71
CA PRO A 21 -5.19 21.54 15.10
C PRO A 21 -5.34 20.04 15.29
N TYR A 22 -5.75 19.34 14.25
CA TYR A 22 -5.91 17.89 14.21
C TYR A 22 -4.59 17.15 14.39
N PHE A 23 -3.49 17.64 13.80
CA PHE A 23 -2.16 17.03 13.96
C PHE A 23 -1.54 17.27 15.33
N ALA A 24 -1.79 18.42 15.93
CA ALA A 24 -1.29 18.72 17.26
C ALA A 24 -1.82 17.76 18.34
N TRP A 25 -3.00 17.18 18.13
CA TRP A 25 -3.59 16.20 19.03
C TRP A 25 -3.02 14.77 18.82
N ALA A 26 -2.79 14.35 17.57
CA ALA A 26 -2.32 13.02 17.22
C ALA A 26 -0.86 12.73 17.64
N HIS A 27 -0.04 13.75 17.85
CA HIS A 27 1.39 13.62 18.14
C HIS A 27 1.79 14.10 19.54
N ARG A 28 0.89 14.06 20.51
CA ARG A 28 1.19 14.28 21.93
C ARG A 28 1.96 13.10 22.52
N GLY A 29 3.21 12.94 22.11
CA GLY A 29 4.16 12.03 22.74
C GLY A 29 5.26 12.85 23.43
N ASN A 30 5.48 12.68 24.72
CA ASN A 30 6.63 13.18 25.48
C ASN A 30 6.95 14.69 25.36
N GLY A 31 5.97 15.54 25.11
CA GLY A 31 6.16 16.98 25.04
C GLY A 31 6.85 17.51 23.77
N ASN A 32 7.20 16.66 22.82
CA ASN A 32 7.76 17.05 21.53
C ASN A 32 6.70 16.95 20.42
N MET A 33 6.58 18.01 19.65
CA MET A 33 5.73 18.07 18.48
C MET A 33 6.61 18.11 17.23
N LYS A 34 6.40 17.15 16.30
CA LYS A 34 7.07 17.18 15.00
C LYS A 34 6.27 18.07 14.06
N VAL A 35 6.90 19.11 13.56
CA VAL A 35 6.29 20.09 12.65
C VAL A 35 6.96 19.98 11.29
N TRP A 36 6.15 19.83 10.23
CA TRP A 36 6.64 19.89 8.85
C TRP A 36 6.41 21.28 8.29
N LEU A 37 7.45 21.84 7.73
CA LEU A 37 7.35 23.12 7.03
C LEU A 37 6.81 22.89 5.61
N PRO A 38 6.10 23.86 5.01
CA PRO A 38 5.57 23.70 3.64
C PRO A 38 6.62 23.36 2.59
N GLN A 39 7.86 23.79 2.75
CA GLN A 39 8.98 23.44 1.89
C GLN A 39 9.39 21.97 2.03
N ASP A 40 9.26 21.37 3.20
CA ASP A 40 9.62 19.97 3.44
C ASP A 40 8.60 19.05 2.77
N VAL A 41 7.34 19.47 2.73
CA VAL A 41 6.28 18.75 2.01
C VAL A 41 6.50 18.75 0.51
N LYS A 42 7.14 19.79 -0.06
CA LYS A 42 7.50 19.84 -1.48
C LYS A 42 8.73 19.02 -1.84
N ALA A 43 9.64 18.83 -0.88
CA ALA A 43 10.88 18.06 -1.10
C ALA A 43 10.69 16.55 -0.97
N ALA A 44 9.62 16.09 -0.34
CA ALA A 44 9.43 14.71 0.06
C ALA A 44 8.43 13.93 -0.82
N LYS A 45 8.44 14.12 -2.13
CA LYS A 45 8.00 13.07 -3.02
C LYS A 45 9.24 12.38 -3.56
N PRO A 46 9.73 11.30 -2.95
CA PRO A 46 10.61 10.42 -3.68
C PRO A 46 9.82 10.03 -4.94
N SER A 47 10.38 10.31 -6.11
CA SER A 47 9.86 9.68 -7.31
C SER A 47 10.07 8.19 -7.09
N ALA A 48 9.00 7.47 -6.79
CA ALA A 48 9.05 6.03 -6.72
C ALA A 48 9.67 5.53 -8.03
N PRO A 49 10.60 4.57 -7.98
CA PRO A 49 11.15 4.00 -9.20
C PRO A 49 9.98 3.54 -10.07
N ALA A 50 10.07 3.79 -11.39
CA ALA A 50 9.03 3.38 -12.33
C ALA A 50 8.91 1.85 -12.31
N THR A 51 8.01 1.34 -11.48
CA THR A 51 7.74 -0.10 -11.36
C THR A 51 6.86 -0.56 -12.52
N LEU A 52 6.86 -1.85 -12.84
CA LEU A 52 5.90 -2.38 -13.81
C LEU A 52 4.45 -2.11 -13.34
N ALA A 53 4.20 -2.22 -12.03
CA ALA A 53 2.91 -1.93 -11.42
C ALA A 53 2.42 -0.49 -11.69
N ALA A 54 3.31 0.51 -11.65
CA ALA A 54 2.97 1.90 -11.94
C ALA A 54 2.51 2.16 -13.39
N GLN A 55 2.81 1.24 -14.32
CA GLN A 55 2.39 1.32 -15.73
C GLN A 55 1.07 0.59 -15.99
N ALA A 56 0.55 -0.15 -15.04
CA ALA A 56 -0.61 -0.99 -15.21
C ALA A 56 -1.93 -0.24 -14.96
N LYS A 57 -2.97 -0.61 -15.72
CA LYS A 57 -4.35 -0.34 -15.30
C LYS A 57 -4.68 -1.28 -14.16
N VAL A 58 -5.14 -0.72 -13.03
CA VAL A 58 -5.49 -1.49 -11.83
C VAL A 58 -6.99 -1.61 -11.69
N GLU A 59 -7.47 -2.84 -11.44
CA GLU A 59 -8.88 -3.10 -11.14
C GLU A 59 -8.98 -3.96 -9.88
N PHE A 60 -10.08 -3.81 -9.15
CA PHE A 60 -10.36 -4.48 -7.87
C PHE A 60 -11.70 -5.20 -7.92
N SER A 61 -11.82 -6.30 -7.19
CA SER A 61 -13.07 -7.05 -7.03
C SER A 61 -14.22 -6.19 -6.50
N SER A 62 -13.88 -5.18 -5.70
CA SER A 62 -14.84 -4.25 -5.12
C SER A 62 -14.16 -2.92 -4.76
N PRO A 63 -14.93 -1.84 -4.51
CA PRO A 63 -14.35 -0.54 -4.17
C PRO A 63 -13.43 -0.59 -2.95
N VAL A 64 -12.26 0.03 -3.08
CA VAL A 64 -11.27 0.21 -2.00
C VAL A 64 -10.85 1.68 -1.93
N PRO A 65 -10.39 2.17 -0.76
CA PRO A 65 -9.81 3.51 -0.65
C PRO A 65 -8.40 3.54 -1.27
N ALA A 66 -7.85 4.73 -1.49
CA ALA A 66 -6.46 5.00 -1.86
C ALA A 66 -5.88 4.07 -2.95
N LYS A 67 -6.64 3.78 -3.99
CA LYS A 67 -6.33 2.78 -5.05
C LYS A 67 -4.92 2.86 -5.64
N SER A 68 -4.32 4.04 -5.70
CA SER A 68 -2.98 4.25 -6.25
C SER A 68 -1.86 3.86 -5.28
N SER A 69 -2.16 3.60 -4.02
CA SER A 69 -1.14 3.28 -3.02
C SER A 69 -0.39 1.99 -3.31
N ILE A 70 -1.07 1.01 -3.91
CA ILE A 70 -0.45 -0.31 -4.15
C ILE A 70 0.52 -0.34 -5.34
N THR A 71 0.69 0.78 -6.04
CA THR A 71 1.56 0.93 -7.21
C THR A 71 2.50 2.13 -7.11
N ASP A 72 2.52 2.81 -5.97
CA ASP A 72 3.31 4.03 -5.77
C ASP A 72 4.79 3.76 -5.41
N GLY A 73 5.14 2.50 -5.17
CA GLY A 73 6.47 2.05 -4.83
C GLY A 73 6.89 2.40 -3.40
N LEU A 74 5.96 2.88 -2.57
CA LEU A 74 6.22 3.17 -1.17
C LEU A 74 6.08 1.90 -0.34
N VAL A 75 7.16 1.54 0.33
CA VAL A 75 7.24 0.34 1.16
C VAL A 75 7.16 0.74 2.63
N PRO A 76 6.29 0.14 3.44
CA PRO A 76 6.21 0.45 4.86
C PRO A 76 7.49 0.01 5.58
N ALA A 77 7.91 0.77 6.60
CA ALA A 77 9.03 0.39 7.46
C ALA A 77 8.68 -0.84 8.34
N ASP A 78 7.42 -0.92 8.78
CA ASP A 78 6.83 -2.03 9.52
C ASP A 78 5.30 -2.02 9.36
N GLU A 79 4.61 -2.96 10.01
CA GLU A 79 3.14 -3.08 9.94
C GLU A 79 2.38 -1.92 10.59
N ASN A 80 3.05 -1.08 11.38
CA ASN A 80 2.47 0.09 12.04
C ASN A 80 2.78 1.41 11.33
N ASP A 81 3.48 1.36 10.21
CA ASP A 81 3.85 2.55 9.45
C ASP A 81 2.61 3.21 8.85
N ARG A 82 2.15 4.27 9.49
CA ARG A 82 1.01 5.09 9.05
C ARG A 82 1.40 6.23 8.13
N SER A 83 2.66 6.35 7.76
CA SER A 83 3.14 7.32 6.79
C SER A 83 2.95 6.87 5.34
N VAL A 84 2.80 5.56 5.12
CA VAL A 84 2.56 4.95 3.81
C VAL A 84 1.05 4.71 3.62
N PRO A 85 0.45 5.16 2.51
CA PRO A 85 -0.94 4.90 2.21
C PRO A 85 -1.17 3.42 1.90
N TYR A 86 -2.41 2.94 2.12
CA TYR A 86 -2.78 1.54 1.93
C TYR A 86 -4.22 1.41 1.46
N ILE A 87 -4.54 0.28 0.83
CA ILE A 87 -5.92 -0.15 0.55
C ILE A 87 -6.41 -1.13 1.60
N HIS A 88 -7.73 -1.25 1.74
CA HIS A 88 -8.38 -2.30 2.50
C HIS A 88 -9.78 -2.58 1.97
N TRP A 89 -10.30 -3.79 2.24
CA TRP A 89 -11.67 -4.17 1.91
C TRP A 89 -12.65 -4.04 3.09
N TRP A 90 -12.18 -3.52 4.23
CA TRP A 90 -13.06 -3.32 5.39
C TRP A 90 -14.32 -2.52 4.97
N PRO A 91 -15.54 -2.93 5.41
CA PRO A 91 -15.85 -3.94 6.43
C PRO A 91 -16.11 -5.37 5.91
N LYS A 92 -15.79 -5.70 4.67
CA LYS A 92 -15.98 -7.04 4.13
C LYS A 92 -15.12 -8.08 4.85
N LYS A 93 -15.67 -9.27 5.06
CA LYS A 93 -15.04 -10.39 5.76
C LYS A 93 -15.40 -11.69 5.08
N ASN A 94 -14.57 -12.72 5.24
CA ASN A 94 -14.81 -14.06 4.72
C ASN A 94 -15.11 -14.12 3.21
N THR A 95 -14.74 -13.10 2.45
CA THR A 95 -14.90 -13.08 0.99
C THR A 95 -13.60 -13.40 0.29
N THR A 96 -13.69 -13.75 -0.98
CA THR A 96 -12.55 -13.79 -1.89
C THR A 96 -12.50 -12.46 -2.62
N GLU A 97 -11.38 -11.78 -2.52
CA GLU A 97 -11.15 -10.50 -3.19
C GLU A 97 -9.97 -10.64 -4.16
N TRP A 98 -9.92 -9.76 -5.15
CA TRP A 98 -8.83 -9.79 -6.13
C TRP A 98 -8.45 -8.38 -6.59
N ILE A 99 -7.22 -8.30 -7.10
CA ILE A 99 -6.64 -7.15 -7.78
C ILE A 99 -6.08 -7.63 -9.11
N THR A 100 -6.28 -6.88 -10.18
CA THR A 100 -5.65 -7.16 -11.47
C THR A 100 -4.78 -5.98 -11.91
N TYR A 101 -3.63 -6.30 -12.49
CA TYR A 101 -2.80 -5.40 -13.26
C TYR A 101 -2.91 -5.76 -14.73
N THR A 102 -3.31 -4.81 -15.57
CA THR A 102 -3.30 -4.94 -17.03
C THR A 102 -2.26 -4.00 -17.60
N PHE A 103 -1.26 -4.54 -18.28
CA PHE A 103 -0.17 -3.80 -18.88
C PHE A 103 -0.51 -3.36 -20.31
N PRO A 104 -0.01 -2.21 -20.79
CA PRO A 104 -0.22 -1.79 -22.18
C PRO A 104 0.41 -2.77 -23.18
N GLU A 105 1.50 -3.43 -22.78
CA GLU A 105 2.23 -4.43 -23.57
C GLU A 105 2.45 -5.70 -22.77
N SER A 106 2.66 -6.83 -23.45
CA SER A 106 3.04 -8.09 -22.81
C SER A 106 4.38 -7.95 -22.09
N LYS A 107 4.43 -8.37 -20.84
CA LYS A 107 5.62 -8.37 -19.97
C LYS A 107 5.99 -9.78 -19.57
N GLU A 108 7.28 -10.03 -19.41
CA GLU A 108 7.77 -11.23 -18.75
C GLU A 108 7.83 -10.98 -17.25
N ILE A 109 7.21 -11.84 -16.47
CA ILE A 109 7.07 -11.69 -15.03
C ILE A 109 7.43 -13.03 -14.38
N LYS A 110 8.23 -12.98 -13.30
CA LYS A 110 8.72 -14.18 -12.58
C LYS A 110 8.74 -14.00 -11.06
N THR A 111 8.41 -12.81 -10.57
CA THR A 111 8.42 -12.52 -9.12
C THR A 111 7.25 -11.59 -8.78
N SER A 112 6.64 -11.84 -7.64
CA SER A 112 5.63 -10.97 -7.03
C SER A 112 6.00 -10.67 -5.59
N THR A 113 5.82 -9.43 -5.17
CA THR A 113 6.09 -8.98 -3.79
C THR A 113 4.88 -8.24 -3.28
N VAL A 114 4.35 -8.65 -2.13
CA VAL A 114 3.21 -8.04 -1.46
C VAL A 114 3.61 -7.59 -0.06
N TYR A 115 3.20 -6.38 0.32
CA TYR A 115 3.24 -5.90 1.69
C TYR A 115 1.81 -5.83 2.22
N TRP A 116 1.47 -6.75 3.14
CA TRP A 116 0.13 -6.81 3.74
C TRP A 116 -0.06 -5.72 4.78
N TYR A 117 -1.23 -5.10 4.77
CA TYR A 117 -1.69 -4.22 5.84
C TYR A 117 -2.37 -5.04 6.94
N ASP A 118 -1.91 -4.87 8.18
CA ASP A 118 -2.44 -5.55 9.36
C ASP A 118 -2.44 -4.56 10.53
N ASP A 119 -3.59 -4.28 11.09
CA ASP A 119 -3.75 -3.33 12.20
C ASP A 119 -4.15 -4.00 13.52
N GLN A 120 -3.94 -5.31 13.60
CA GLN A 120 -4.21 -6.04 14.82
C GLN A 120 -3.26 -5.64 15.96
N PRO A 121 -3.72 -5.64 17.23
CA PRO A 121 -5.05 -6.09 17.68
C PRO A 121 -6.13 -4.98 17.68
N TRP A 122 -5.82 -3.78 17.20
CA TRP A 122 -6.65 -2.58 17.40
C TRP A 122 -7.63 -2.29 16.26
N GLY A 123 -7.44 -2.86 15.11
CA GLY A 123 -8.22 -2.59 13.92
C GLY A 123 -8.99 -3.79 13.36
N GLY A 124 -9.57 -3.61 12.18
CA GLY A 124 -10.40 -4.59 11.50
C GLY A 124 -9.74 -5.36 10.38
N CYS A 125 -8.42 -5.16 10.15
CA CYS A 125 -7.68 -5.80 9.07
C CYS A 125 -6.58 -6.73 9.59
N LYS A 126 -6.36 -7.81 8.86
CA LYS A 126 -5.32 -8.82 9.13
C LYS A 126 -4.75 -9.33 7.80
N VAL A 127 -3.58 -9.94 7.84
CA VAL A 127 -3.05 -10.69 6.69
C VAL A 127 -4.08 -11.74 6.22
N PRO A 128 -4.16 -12.06 4.92
CA PRO A 128 -5.13 -13.03 4.39
C PRO A 128 -4.88 -14.44 4.94
N ASP A 129 -5.93 -15.26 4.93
CA ASP A 129 -5.81 -16.68 5.23
C ASP A 129 -5.02 -17.43 4.14
N SER A 130 -5.17 -16.99 2.90
CA SER A 130 -4.42 -17.49 1.75
C SER A 130 -4.49 -16.51 0.59
N TRP A 131 -3.56 -16.62 -0.34
CA TRP A 131 -3.60 -15.89 -1.60
C TRP A 131 -2.91 -16.68 -2.70
N LYS A 132 -3.17 -16.31 -3.95
CA LYS A 132 -2.60 -16.90 -5.14
C LYS A 132 -2.39 -15.87 -6.24
N LEU A 133 -1.52 -16.22 -7.18
CA LEU A 133 -1.24 -15.43 -8.38
C LEU A 133 -1.70 -16.14 -9.62
N TYR A 134 -2.27 -15.36 -10.52
CA TYR A 134 -2.70 -15.82 -11.83
C TYR A 134 -2.15 -14.90 -12.91
N TYR A 135 -1.92 -15.43 -14.08
CA TYR A 135 -1.63 -14.68 -15.30
C TYR A 135 -2.69 -14.97 -16.35
N GLN A 136 -2.85 -14.05 -17.29
CA GLN A 136 -3.75 -14.25 -18.42
C GLN A 136 -2.97 -14.83 -19.60
N ASP A 137 -3.38 -15.99 -20.11
CA ASP A 137 -2.78 -16.62 -21.29
C ASP A 137 -3.16 -15.85 -22.57
N GLU A 138 -2.59 -16.25 -23.72
CA GLU A 138 -2.85 -15.62 -25.02
C GLU A 138 -4.33 -15.73 -25.45
N ALA A 139 -5.06 -16.73 -24.98
CA ALA A 139 -6.48 -16.90 -25.22
C ALA A 139 -7.37 -16.07 -24.27
N GLY A 140 -6.77 -15.34 -23.31
CA GLY A 140 -7.48 -14.54 -22.33
C GLY A 140 -7.95 -15.29 -21.08
N ASN A 141 -7.53 -16.54 -20.89
CA ASN A 141 -7.93 -17.32 -19.72
C ASN A 141 -6.97 -17.08 -18.56
N TRP A 142 -7.52 -17.02 -17.34
CA TRP A 142 -6.72 -16.95 -16.12
C TRP A 142 -6.16 -18.34 -15.77
N LYS A 143 -4.84 -18.40 -15.57
CA LYS A 143 -4.12 -19.59 -15.12
C LYS A 143 -3.27 -19.25 -13.92
N GLU A 144 -3.19 -20.15 -12.95
CA GLU A 144 -2.25 -20.01 -11.83
C GLU A 144 -0.81 -19.99 -12.37
N VAL A 145 0.05 -19.13 -11.81
CA VAL A 145 1.45 -19.05 -12.23
C VAL A 145 2.16 -20.39 -11.97
N PRO A 146 2.95 -20.91 -12.93
CA PRO A 146 3.59 -22.21 -12.78
C PRO A 146 4.82 -22.14 -11.87
N GLY A 147 5.16 -23.24 -11.21
CA GLY A 147 6.39 -23.37 -10.41
C GLY A 147 6.48 -22.39 -9.21
N ALA A 148 5.33 -21.91 -8.73
CA ALA A 148 5.34 -20.91 -7.66
C ALA A 148 5.84 -21.47 -6.33
N ASP A 149 6.63 -20.64 -5.64
CA ASP A 149 6.96 -20.84 -4.23
C ASP A 149 5.69 -20.83 -3.35
N ALA A 150 5.85 -21.19 -2.08
CA ALA A 150 4.77 -21.01 -1.11
C ALA A 150 4.35 -19.54 -1.01
N TYR A 151 3.05 -19.30 -0.86
CA TYR A 151 2.46 -17.97 -0.74
C TYR A 151 2.45 -17.50 0.72
N PRO A 152 3.43 -16.70 1.17
CA PRO A 152 3.52 -16.29 2.57
C PRO A 152 2.45 -15.26 2.93
N CYS A 153 1.81 -15.47 4.09
CA CYS A 153 0.89 -14.53 4.72
C CYS A 153 1.55 -13.99 5.99
N LYS A 154 2.58 -13.15 5.85
CA LYS A 154 3.36 -12.63 6.97
C LYS A 154 3.12 -11.13 7.17
N ARG A 155 3.02 -10.74 8.43
CA ARG A 155 2.87 -9.37 8.89
C ARG A 155 4.23 -8.66 8.90
N GLY A 156 4.27 -7.37 8.52
CA GLY A 156 5.41 -6.47 8.68
C GLY A 156 6.62 -6.77 7.80
N VAL A 157 6.48 -7.65 6.82
CA VAL A 157 7.59 -8.02 5.91
C VAL A 157 7.10 -8.20 4.48
N ALA A 158 8.04 -8.11 3.53
CA ALA A 158 7.78 -8.45 2.14
C ALA A 158 7.42 -9.93 1.99
N CYS A 159 6.25 -10.21 1.45
CA CYS A 159 5.79 -11.54 1.06
C CYS A 159 6.16 -11.75 -0.42
N ILE A 160 7.26 -12.45 -0.66
CA ILE A 160 7.83 -12.67 -2.00
C ILE A 160 7.45 -14.07 -2.47
N VAL A 161 7.01 -14.15 -3.72
CA VAL A 161 6.78 -15.41 -4.45
C VAL A 161 7.53 -15.36 -5.77
N ASN A 162 8.43 -16.31 -5.99
CA ASN A 162 9.06 -16.53 -7.27
C ASN A 162 8.30 -17.66 -7.98
N PHE A 163 8.28 -17.61 -9.29
CA PHE A 163 7.59 -18.59 -10.13
C PHE A 163 8.28 -18.71 -11.51
N ASP A 164 7.94 -19.73 -12.29
CA ASP A 164 8.48 -19.85 -13.64
C ASP A 164 8.04 -18.65 -14.49
N PRO A 165 8.95 -18.07 -15.29
CA PRO A 165 8.65 -16.87 -16.07
C PRO A 165 7.40 -17.05 -16.94
N VAL A 166 6.48 -16.09 -16.86
CA VAL A 166 5.29 -16.04 -17.73
C VAL A 166 5.29 -14.75 -18.54
N LYS A 167 4.97 -14.86 -19.84
CA LYS A 167 4.78 -13.70 -20.70
C LYS A 167 3.30 -13.40 -20.81
N THR A 168 2.88 -12.23 -20.29
CA THR A 168 1.46 -11.91 -20.16
C THR A 168 1.18 -10.41 -20.25
N LYS A 169 -0.05 -10.05 -20.60
CA LYS A 169 -0.57 -8.68 -20.50
C LYS A 169 -1.28 -8.41 -19.19
N ALA A 170 -1.65 -9.44 -18.41
CA ALA A 170 -2.36 -9.22 -17.16
C ALA A 170 -2.01 -10.26 -16.10
N VAL A 171 -1.88 -9.79 -14.87
CA VAL A 171 -1.71 -10.63 -13.67
C VAL A 171 -2.82 -10.32 -12.67
N LYS A 172 -3.20 -11.33 -11.89
CA LYS A 172 -4.21 -11.22 -10.85
C LYS A 172 -3.66 -11.79 -9.55
N LEU A 173 -3.75 -11.01 -8.49
CA LEU A 173 -3.64 -11.44 -7.11
C LEU A 173 -5.05 -11.73 -6.60
N GLU A 174 -5.29 -12.93 -6.11
CA GLU A 174 -6.55 -13.33 -5.48
C GLU A 174 -6.28 -13.77 -4.06
N LEU A 175 -7.06 -13.28 -3.11
CA LEU A 175 -6.88 -13.57 -1.69
C LEU A 175 -8.19 -13.99 -1.03
N LYS A 176 -8.07 -14.85 -0.01
CA LYS A 176 -9.17 -15.23 0.88
C LYS A 176 -9.06 -14.43 2.17
N GLN A 177 -10.07 -13.64 2.47
CA GLN A 177 -10.16 -12.91 3.73
C GLN A 177 -10.44 -13.85 4.91
N PRO A 178 -9.91 -13.56 6.12
CA PRO A 178 -10.28 -14.26 7.34
C PRO A 178 -11.77 -14.19 7.63
N GLU A 179 -12.28 -15.15 8.38
CA GLU A 179 -13.71 -15.25 8.71
C GLU A 179 -14.26 -14.01 9.40
N THR A 180 -13.50 -13.44 10.32
CA THR A 180 -13.95 -12.34 11.21
C THR A 180 -13.31 -10.99 10.92
N LEU A 181 -12.30 -10.94 10.05
CA LEU A 181 -11.51 -9.75 9.76
C LEU A 181 -11.42 -9.50 8.25
N SER A 182 -11.12 -8.27 7.90
CA SER A 182 -10.85 -7.86 6.52
C SER A 182 -9.36 -8.00 6.18
N CYS A 183 -8.99 -7.73 4.92
CA CYS A 183 -7.60 -7.62 4.49
C CYS A 183 -7.30 -6.23 3.92
N GLY A 184 -6.01 -5.91 3.86
CA GLY A 184 -5.48 -4.74 3.18
C GLY A 184 -4.05 -4.95 2.69
N LEU A 185 -3.60 -4.05 1.83
CA LEU A 185 -2.25 -4.03 1.28
C LEU A 185 -1.68 -2.62 1.32
N PHE A 186 -0.38 -2.53 1.58
CA PHE A 186 0.40 -1.31 1.33
C PHE A 186 0.85 -1.24 -0.13
N GLU A 187 1.48 -2.30 -0.63
CA GLU A 187 2.10 -2.34 -1.95
C GLU A 187 1.99 -3.73 -2.56
N TRP A 188 1.80 -3.79 -3.89
CA TRP A 188 1.96 -5.01 -4.68
C TRP A 188 2.80 -4.71 -5.91
N SER A 189 3.95 -5.35 -6.01
CA SER A 189 4.84 -5.22 -7.16
C SER A 189 5.09 -6.55 -7.85
N VAL A 190 5.38 -6.49 -9.15
CA VAL A 190 5.73 -7.65 -9.99
C VAL A 190 6.97 -7.33 -10.82
N LYS A 191 7.81 -8.36 -11.06
CA LYS A 191 9.06 -8.26 -11.83
C LYS A 191 9.27 -9.48 -12.70
#